data_e094caa55212dd95114b5364058e4232
#
_entry.id   e094caa55212dd95114b5364058e4232
#
_cell.length_a   1.000
_cell.length_b   1.000
_cell.length_c   1.000
_cell.angle_alpha   90.00
_cell.angle_beta   90.00
_cell.angle_gamma   90.00
#
_symmetry.space_group_name_H-M   'P 1'
#
loop_
_entity.id
_entity.type
_entity.pdbx_description
1 polymer ?
#
loop_
_entity_poly.entity_id
_entity_poly.type
_entity_poly.pdbx_seq_one_letter_code
_entity_poly.pdbx_strand_id
1 'polypeptide(L)'
;IEDILLSSTGSGKLSFALNLYGSKDNKYQKEVILQAKHFLKNKNISCRFVNKNFKNTTSVQSFHEHLVHKGIEIGIFASKDKDHVGKLIATQNIEEYSRRDFNKPGRNMKVGLMPPKLAQMMINLAGLDRGKAIYDPFCGTGGLLLEALIMEYKIFGSDINEEALNQAKRNIEWVCKYINLRPTFLNNLFIQDATQFNKASFPFDAIVTENYLGPVLSDAIREEELENIETHLNHIYLPFLEKLHKRITQEIPVVICFPVFYVQGKAFSLVKTLAKVLELGYTASALLPKRVQEEANIFTTDRNSIIYHREDQLVGREIFKLYKSGK
;
A
#
# COMPACT_ATOMS: atom_id res chain seq x y z
N ILE A 1 28.93 13.66 11.56
CA ILE A 1 28.21 14.56 10.61
C ILE A 1 29.21 15.13 9.62
N GLU A 2 30.31 15.71 10.05
CA GLU A 2 31.34 16.35 9.20
C GLU A 2 31.87 15.40 8.14
N ASP A 3 32.32 14.20 8.52
CA ASP A 3 32.82 13.18 7.61
C ASP A 3 31.79 12.79 6.53
N ILE A 4 30.52 12.69 6.93
CA ILE A 4 29.43 12.37 6.00
C ILE A 4 29.22 13.52 5.01
N LEU A 5 29.28 14.77 5.48
CA LEU A 5 29.17 15.95 4.60
C LEU A 5 30.30 16.02 3.59
N LEU A 6 31.55 15.76 4.02
CA LEU A 6 32.72 15.78 3.15
C LEU A 6 32.73 14.64 2.12
N SER A 7 32.16 13.47 2.45
CA SER A 7 32.06 12.33 1.52
C SER A 7 31.16 12.58 0.29
N SER A 8 30.43 13.68 0.28
CA SER A 8 29.44 14.01 -0.76
C SER A 8 29.77 15.30 -1.50
N THR A 9 30.96 15.83 -1.37
CA THR A 9 31.42 17.03 -2.07
C THR A 9 31.82 16.71 -3.51
N GLY A 10 31.04 17.19 -4.48
CA GLY A 10 31.28 17.14 -5.92
C GLY A 10 31.57 18.54 -6.47
N SER A 11 31.72 18.66 -7.80
CA SER A 11 31.83 19.97 -8.47
C SER A 11 30.47 20.69 -8.42
N GLY A 12 30.36 21.70 -7.55
CA GLY A 12 29.17 22.54 -7.49
C GLY A 12 28.66 22.87 -6.08
N LYS A 13 27.50 23.48 -6.02
CA LYS A 13 26.87 23.87 -4.74
C LYS A 13 26.20 22.65 -4.07
N LEU A 14 26.69 22.26 -2.90
CA LEU A 14 26.15 21.15 -2.14
C LEU A 14 24.78 21.52 -1.52
N SER A 15 23.71 20.85 -1.93
CA SER A 15 22.43 20.89 -1.22
C SER A 15 22.45 19.86 -0.10
N PHE A 16 22.13 20.28 1.14
CA PHE A 16 22.09 19.36 2.27
C PHE A 16 20.86 19.56 3.15
N ALA A 17 20.44 18.49 3.82
CA ALA A 17 19.42 18.51 4.86
C ALA A 17 19.90 17.79 6.12
N LEU A 18 19.45 18.26 7.27
CA LEU A 18 19.64 17.62 8.56
C LEU A 18 18.30 17.41 9.21
N ASN A 19 17.92 16.16 9.39
CA ASN A 19 16.66 15.76 10.00
C ASN A 19 16.90 15.22 11.41
N LEU A 20 16.09 15.67 12.35
CA LEU A 20 16.18 15.29 13.76
C LEU A 20 15.00 14.40 14.14
N TYR A 21 15.28 13.27 14.74
CA TYR A 21 14.31 12.31 15.25
C TYR A 21 14.59 12.00 16.72
N GLY A 22 13.56 11.90 17.53
CA GLY A 22 13.66 11.58 18.95
C GLY A 22 13.40 12.77 19.88
N SER A 23 14.06 12.81 21.03
CA SER A 23 13.71 13.68 22.18
C SER A 23 14.22 15.12 22.13
N LYS A 24 14.98 15.52 21.10
CA LYS A 24 15.55 16.87 20.98
C LYS A 24 14.62 17.79 20.20
N ASP A 25 14.66 19.08 20.50
CA ASP A 25 13.77 20.09 19.96
C ASP A 25 14.27 20.76 18.67
N ASN A 26 13.41 21.58 18.06
CA ASN A 26 13.72 22.34 16.85
C ASN A 26 14.88 23.35 17.04
N LYS A 27 15.14 23.81 18.27
CA LYS A 27 16.25 24.72 18.55
C LYS A 27 17.58 24.01 18.33
N TYR A 28 17.70 22.80 18.87
CA TYR A 28 18.87 21.95 18.65
C TYR A 28 19.08 21.65 17.14
N GLN A 29 18.01 21.31 16.42
CA GLN A 29 18.10 21.08 14.98
C GLN A 29 18.63 22.31 14.23
N LYS A 30 18.12 23.51 14.55
CA LYS A 30 18.60 24.77 13.96
C LYS A 30 20.07 25.00 14.23
N GLU A 31 20.53 24.79 15.46
CA GLU A 31 21.94 24.94 15.86
C GLU A 31 22.84 24.00 15.04
N VAL A 32 22.49 22.72 14.94
CA VAL A 32 23.27 21.74 14.18
C VAL A 32 23.32 22.08 12.68
N ILE A 33 22.21 22.53 12.08
CA ILE A 33 22.20 22.99 10.68
C ILE A 33 23.13 24.18 10.46
N LEU A 34 23.10 25.15 11.38
CA LEU A 34 23.96 26.33 11.26
C LEU A 34 25.44 25.99 11.45
N GLN A 35 25.77 25.10 12.39
CA GLN A 35 27.14 24.59 12.58
C GLN A 35 27.62 23.84 11.34
N ALA A 36 26.84 22.94 10.78
CA ALA A 36 27.15 22.24 9.55
C ALA A 36 27.41 23.19 8.36
N LYS A 37 26.59 24.23 8.24
CA LYS A 37 26.77 25.27 7.21
C LYS A 37 28.06 26.06 7.42
N HIS A 38 28.38 26.40 8.66
CA HIS A 38 29.62 27.12 9.02
C HIS A 38 30.84 26.23 8.71
N PHE A 39 30.82 24.97 9.12
CA PHE A 39 31.88 24.00 8.82
C PHE A 39 32.15 23.88 7.32
N LEU A 40 31.11 23.69 6.49
CA LEU A 40 31.26 23.61 5.03
C LEU A 40 31.85 24.89 4.44
N LYS A 41 31.44 26.07 4.91
CA LYS A 41 32.03 27.35 4.48
C LYS A 41 33.49 27.47 4.82
N ASN A 42 33.91 27.06 6.02
CA ASN A 42 35.29 27.08 6.44
C ASN A 42 36.21 26.13 5.61
N LYS A 43 35.61 25.12 4.99
CA LYS A 43 36.27 24.23 4.03
C LYS A 43 36.17 24.71 2.57
N ASN A 44 35.73 25.97 2.34
CA ASN A 44 35.50 26.56 1.02
C ASN A 44 34.49 25.78 0.16
N ILE A 45 33.52 25.06 0.78
CA ILE A 45 32.49 24.32 0.08
C ILE A 45 31.23 25.20 -0.01
N SER A 46 30.86 25.55 -1.26
CA SER A 46 29.59 26.25 -1.51
C SER A 46 28.43 25.33 -1.16
N CYS A 47 27.54 25.76 -0.27
CA CYS A 47 26.47 24.91 0.23
C CYS A 47 25.16 25.66 0.41
N ARG A 48 24.05 24.88 0.40
CA ARG A 48 22.69 25.32 0.69
C ARG A 48 21.98 24.27 1.54
N PHE A 49 21.42 24.64 2.68
CA PHE A 49 20.50 23.75 3.39
C PHE A 49 19.08 23.88 2.84
N VAL A 50 18.33 22.76 2.81
CA VAL A 50 17.00 22.69 2.20
C VAL A 50 15.87 22.56 3.21
N ASN A 51 16.17 22.41 4.50
CA ASN A 51 15.18 22.34 5.55
C ASN A 51 14.37 23.66 5.64
N LYS A 52 13.09 23.64 5.26
CA LYS A 52 12.19 24.79 5.38
C LYS A 52 11.88 25.04 6.85
N ASN A 53 12.05 26.30 7.30
CA ASN A 53 11.83 26.70 8.68
C ASN A 53 12.56 25.82 9.72
N PHE A 54 13.71 25.28 9.36
CA PHE A 54 14.51 24.36 10.17
C PHE A 54 13.76 23.11 10.65
N LYS A 55 12.70 22.69 9.96
CA LYS A 55 11.97 21.44 10.20
C LYS A 55 12.55 20.30 9.35
N ASN A 56 12.24 19.06 9.71
CA ASN A 56 12.59 17.91 8.92
C ASN A 56 12.07 18.03 7.48
N THR A 57 12.87 17.57 6.52
CA THR A 57 12.43 17.45 5.14
C THR A 57 11.37 16.37 5.01
N THR A 58 10.44 16.56 4.09
CA THR A 58 9.49 15.52 3.68
C THR A 58 10.14 14.65 2.59
N SER A 59 9.62 13.42 2.39
CA SER A 59 10.06 12.54 1.29
C SER A 59 9.97 13.24 -0.07
N VAL A 60 8.95 14.10 -0.26
CA VAL A 60 8.75 14.91 -1.47
C VAL A 60 9.90 15.91 -1.65
N GLN A 61 10.30 16.61 -0.59
CA GLN A 61 11.42 17.53 -0.63
C GLN A 61 12.73 16.79 -0.92
N SER A 62 13.00 15.68 -0.23
CA SER A 62 14.23 14.88 -0.41
C SER A 62 14.34 14.38 -1.85
N PHE A 63 13.21 13.96 -2.46
CA PHE A 63 13.18 13.52 -3.86
C PHE A 63 13.44 14.66 -4.83
N HIS A 64 12.72 15.78 -4.77
CA HIS A 64 12.86 16.90 -5.70
C HIS A 64 14.18 17.67 -5.55
N GLU A 65 14.72 17.72 -4.35
CA GLU A 65 16.05 18.30 -4.08
C GLU A 65 17.21 17.33 -4.40
N HIS A 66 16.90 16.13 -4.89
CA HIS A 66 17.85 15.08 -5.27
C HIS A 66 18.88 14.75 -4.17
N LEU A 67 18.44 14.72 -2.90
CA LEU A 67 19.34 14.60 -1.74
C LEU A 67 20.07 13.26 -1.65
N VAL A 68 19.60 12.23 -2.36
CA VAL A 68 20.28 10.92 -2.45
C VAL A 68 21.44 10.95 -3.46
N HIS A 69 21.28 11.65 -4.59
CA HIS A 69 22.20 11.53 -5.73
C HIS A 69 23.09 12.76 -5.96
N LYS A 70 22.56 13.97 -5.75
CA LYS A 70 23.25 15.25 -6.01
C LYS A 70 23.45 16.09 -4.75
N GLY A 71 22.77 15.77 -3.69
CA GLY A 71 22.88 16.39 -2.39
C GLY A 71 23.13 15.37 -1.30
N ILE A 72 22.82 15.74 -0.08
CA ILE A 72 22.91 14.85 1.06
C ILE A 72 21.81 15.15 2.09
N GLU A 73 21.20 14.10 2.63
CA GLU A 73 20.34 14.18 3.78
C GLU A 73 20.90 13.31 4.90
N ILE A 74 21.05 13.93 6.06
CA ILE A 74 21.57 13.28 7.27
C ILE A 74 20.44 13.24 8.30
N GLY A 75 20.14 12.04 8.80
CA GLY A 75 19.26 11.82 9.94
C GLY A 75 20.07 11.75 11.24
N ILE A 76 19.64 12.51 12.25
CA ILE A 76 20.13 12.44 13.62
C ILE A 76 19.04 11.81 14.45
N PHE A 77 19.31 10.62 14.98
CA PHE A 77 18.39 9.85 15.81
C PHE A 77 18.82 10.01 17.27
N ALA A 78 18.19 10.97 17.96
CA ALA A 78 18.52 11.30 19.32
C ALA A 78 17.88 10.27 20.29
N SER A 79 18.72 9.63 21.10
CA SER A 79 18.27 8.74 22.18
C SER A 79 18.76 9.25 23.54
N LYS A 80 18.36 8.59 24.64
CA LYS A 80 18.79 8.96 25.98
C LYS A 80 20.31 8.77 26.19
N ASP A 81 20.86 7.72 25.61
CA ASP A 81 22.24 7.28 25.88
C ASP A 81 23.21 7.71 24.79
N LYS A 82 22.79 7.65 23.53
CA LYS A 82 23.66 7.91 22.39
C LYS A 82 22.89 8.36 21.15
N ASP A 83 23.35 9.44 20.52
CA ASP A 83 22.83 9.86 19.23
C ASP A 83 23.42 9.00 18.11
N HIS A 84 22.56 8.57 17.21
CA HIS A 84 22.97 7.88 15.98
C HIS A 84 22.84 8.84 14.80
N VAL A 85 23.79 8.76 13.87
CA VAL A 85 23.79 9.58 12.66
C VAL A 85 23.79 8.68 11.45
N GLY A 86 22.88 8.92 10.52
CA GLY A 86 22.75 8.16 9.28
C GLY A 86 22.63 9.05 8.07
N LYS A 87 23.06 8.53 6.91
CA LYS A 87 22.87 9.16 5.60
C LYS A 87 21.67 8.54 4.91
N LEU A 88 20.81 9.36 4.29
CA LEU A 88 19.74 8.88 3.42
C LEU A 88 20.34 8.20 2.19
N ILE A 89 20.02 6.93 1.98
CA ILE A 89 20.53 6.11 0.88
C ILE A 89 19.51 5.90 -0.24
N ALA A 90 18.23 6.05 0.07
CA ALA A 90 17.15 5.92 -0.89
C ALA A 90 15.94 6.75 -0.46
N THR A 91 15.18 7.23 -1.42
CA THR A 91 13.88 7.89 -1.19
C THR A 91 12.84 7.32 -2.14
N GLN A 92 11.58 7.43 -1.76
CA GLN A 92 10.49 7.01 -2.62
C GLN A 92 10.47 7.83 -3.91
N ASN A 93 10.32 7.17 -5.06
CA ASN A 93 10.08 7.85 -6.32
C ASN A 93 8.63 8.34 -6.39
N ILE A 94 8.42 9.59 -6.00
CA ILE A 94 7.09 10.22 -5.92
C ILE A 94 6.44 10.32 -7.30
N GLU A 95 7.22 10.61 -8.34
CA GLU A 95 6.71 10.75 -9.72
C GLU A 95 6.17 9.44 -10.25
N GLU A 96 6.85 8.32 -9.96
CA GLU A 96 6.41 6.98 -10.33
C GLU A 96 5.06 6.61 -9.69
N TYR A 97 4.92 6.87 -8.38
CA TYR A 97 3.65 6.63 -7.70
C TYR A 97 2.54 7.54 -8.23
N SER A 98 2.83 8.83 -8.42
CA SER A 98 1.88 9.79 -8.99
C SER A 98 1.43 9.37 -10.38
N ARG A 99 2.35 8.89 -11.24
CA ARG A 99 2.04 8.39 -12.58
C ARG A 99 1.05 7.22 -12.52
N ARG A 100 1.28 6.24 -11.65
CA ARG A 100 0.40 5.07 -11.52
C ARG A 100 -0.94 5.39 -10.86
N ASP A 101 -0.96 6.37 -9.98
CA ASP A 101 -2.20 6.79 -9.31
C ASP A 101 -3.07 7.66 -10.22
N PHE A 102 -2.47 8.64 -10.90
CA PHE A 102 -3.21 9.67 -11.62
C PHE A 102 -3.19 9.57 -13.14
N ASN A 103 -2.17 8.97 -13.77
CA ASN A 103 -1.96 9.02 -15.22
C ASN A 103 -2.24 7.71 -15.97
N LYS A 104 -2.70 6.65 -15.27
CA LYS A 104 -3.13 5.42 -15.95
C LYS A 104 -4.35 5.69 -16.85
N PRO A 105 -4.41 5.09 -18.06
CA PRO A 105 -5.44 5.43 -19.07
C PRO A 105 -6.86 5.02 -18.67
N GLY A 106 -7.02 3.90 -17.95
CA GLY A 106 -8.31 3.40 -17.49
C GLY A 106 -8.55 3.83 -16.03
N ARG A 107 -9.37 4.86 -15.83
CA ARG A 107 -9.76 5.36 -14.49
C ARG A 107 -11.26 5.46 -14.40
N ASN A 108 -11.84 4.83 -13.41
CA ASN A 108 -13.23 5.06 -13.05
C ASN A 108 -13.28 5.92 -11.79
N MET A 109 -13.50 7.22 -11.95
CA MET A 109 -13.54 8.18 -10.84
C MET A 109 -14.77 7.99 -9.92
N LYS A 110 -15.79 7.28 -10.39
CA LYS A 110 -17.01 7.02 -9.60
C LYS A 110 -16.82 5.89 -8.59
N VAL A 111 -15.92 4.97 -8.90
CA VAL A 111 -15.53 3.89 -7.97
C VAL A 111 -14.20 4.30 -7.35
N GLY A 112 -14.13 4.36 -6.03
CA GLY A 112 -12.90 4.73 -5.33
C GLY A 112 -11.72 3.88 -5.79
N LEU A 113 -10.64 4.53 -6.24
CA LEU A 113 -9.45 3.82 -6.73
C LEU A 113 -8.58 3.40 -5.56
N MET A 114 -8.11 2.14 -5.58
CA MET A 114 -7.11 1.67 -4.62
C MET A 114 -5.78 2.39 -4.84
N PRO A 115 -5.20 3.02 -3.80
CA PRO A 115 -3.88 3.63 -3.93
C PRO A 115 -2.79 2.59 -4.22
N PRO A 116 -1.79 2.90 -5.07
CA PRO A 116 -0.71 1.97 -5.39
C PRO A 116 0.00 1.38 -4.16
N LYS A 117 0.25 2.20 -3.14
CA LYS A 117 0.88 1.72 -1.90
C LYS A 117 0.03 0.72 -1.12
N LEU A 118 -1.29 0.90 -1.12
CA LEU A 118 -2.20 -0.04 -0.47
C LEU A 118 -2.20 -1.37 -1.22
N ALA A 119 -2.25 -1.34 -2.56
CA ALA A 119 -2.13 -2.54 -3.39
C ALA A 119 -0.83 -3.28 -3.09
N GLN A 120 0.32 -2.59 -3.08
CA GLN A 120 1.62 -3.20 -2.75
C GLN A 120 1.65 -3.77 -1.33
N MET A 121 1.05 -3.09 -0.36
CA MET A 121 0.95 -3.60 1.01
C MET A 121 0.17 -4.92 1.05
N MET A 122 -0.98 -4.99 0.39
CA MET A 122 -1.79 -6.21 0.33
C MET A 122 -1.05 -7.36 -0.38
N ILE A 123 -0.34 -7.07 -1.48
CA ILE A 123 0.49 -8.05 -2.18
C ILE A 123 1.59 -8.59 -1.26
N ASN A 124 2.29 -7.72 -0.54
CA ASN A 124 3.33 -8.13 0.42
C ASN A 124 2.77 -8.98 1.57
N LEU A 125 1.55 -8.69 2.04
CA LEU A 125 0.88 -9.49 3.07
C LEU A 125 0.62 -10.93 2.63
N ALA A 126 0.51 -11.21 1.32
CA ALA A 126 0.42 -12.58 0.83
C ALA A 126 1.67 -13.40 1.17
N GLY A 127 2.84 -12.77 1.28
CA GLY A 127 4.09 -13.41 1.69
C GLY A 127 4.68 -14.35 0.63
N LEU A 128 4.47 -14.05 -0.64
CA LEU A 128 4.96 -14.86 -1.76
C LEU A 128 6.32 -14.39 -2.27
N ASP A 129 7.10 -15.32 -2.78
CA ASP A 129 8.30 -15.01 -3.56
C ASP A 129 7.93 -14.42 -4.94
N ARG A 130 8.81 -13.61 -5.51
CA ARG A 130 8.67 -13.07 -6.86
C ARG A 130 8.53 -14.20 -7.90
N GLY A 131 7.83 -13.94 -8.98
CA GLY A 131 7.55 -14.93 -10.04
C GLY A 131 6.38 -15.86 -9.76
N LYS A 132 5.85 -15.85 -8.54
CA LYS A 132 4.61 -16.53 -8.16
C LYS A 132 3.40 -15.86 -8.81
N ALA A 133 2.25 -16.52 -8.77
CA ALA A 133 1.03 -16.08 -9.42
C ALA A 133 0.00 -15.55 -8.43
N ILE A 134 -0.50 -14.34 -8.68
CA ILE A 134 -1.57 -13.70 -7.91
C ILE A 134 -2.84 -13.66 -8.74
N TYR A 135 -3.96 -14.00 -8.12
CA TYR A 135 -5.29 -13.88 -8.71
C TYR A 135 -6.13 -12.85 -7.96
N ASP A 136 -6.72 -11.93 -8.71
CA ASP A 136 -7.69 -10.94 -8.23
C ASP A 136 -9.06 -11.19 -8.89
N PRO A 137 -10.04 -11.78 -8.16
CA PRO A 137 -11.37 -12.09 -8.69
C PRO A 137 -12.32 -10.90 -8.75
N PHE A 138 -11.92 -9.72 -8.27
CA PHE A 138 -12.65 -8.45 -8.34
C PHE A 138 -11.73 -7.35 -8.88
N CYS A 139 -11.02 -7.64 -9.99
CA CYS A 139 -9.89 -6.82 -10.40
C CYS A 139 -10.24 -5.40 -10.86
N GLY A 140 -11.51 -5.11 -11.14
CA GLY A 140 -11.95 -3.79 -11.55
C GLY A 140 -11.12 -3.26 -12.72
N THR A 141 -10.55 -2.07 -12.56
CA THR A 141 -9.66 -1.45 -13.55
C THR A 141 -8.20 -1.93 -13.47
N GLY A 142 -7.93 -3.00 -12.71
CA GLY A 142 -6.63 -3.66 -12.64
C GLY A 142 -5.57 -2.96 -11.80
N GLY A 143 -5.96 -2.11 -10.84
CA GLY A 143 -5.01 -1.35 -10.03
C GLY A 143 -4.06 -2.25 -9.22
N LEU A 144 -4.58 -3.28 -8.57
CA LEU A 144 -3.80 -4.26 -7.83
C LEU A 144 -2.91 -5.10 -8.75
N LEU A 145 -3.46 -5.57 -9.88
CA LEU A 145 -2.72 -6.38 -10.86
C LEU A 145 -1.56 -5.59 -11.49
N LEU A 146 -1.73 -4.29 -11.72
CA LEU A 146 -0.69 -3.40 -12.20
C LEU A 146 0.49 -3.35 -11.22
N GLU A 147 0.22 -3.17 -9.93
CA GLU A 147 1.26 -3.17 -8.90
C GLU A 147 1.91 -4.56 -8.75
N ALA A 148 1.13 -5.65 -8.87
CA ALA A 148 1.66 -7.02 -8.85
C ALA A 148 2.67 -7.26 -10.00
N LEU A 149 2.38 -6.77 -11.21
CA LEU A 149 3.33 -6.86 -12.34
C LEU A 149 4.63 -6.08 -12.06
N ILE A 150 4.53 -4.85 -11.52
CA ILE A 150 5.71 -4.05 -11.15
C ILE A 150 6.54 -4.76 -10.07
N MET A 151 5.90 -5.51 -9.20
CA MET A 151 6.54 -6.32 -8.16
C MET A 151 7.01 -7.69 -8.67
N GLU A 152 6.97 -7.93 -9.99
CA GLU A 152 7.45 -9.14 -10.66
C GLU A 152 6.62 -10.41 -10.38
N TYR A 153 5.31 -10.26 -10.11
CA TYR A 153 4.37 -11.38 -10.00
C TYR A 153 3.70 -11.69 -11.34
N LYS A 154 3.33 -12.95 -11.56
CA LYS A 154 2.39 -13.34 -12.62
C LYS A 154 0.99 -12.94 -12.17
N ILE A 155 0.17 -12.47 -13.08
CA ILE A 155 -1.17 -11.99 -12.78
C ILE A 155 -2.25 -12.78 -13.48
N PHE A 156 -3.34 -12.99 -12.76
CA PHE A 156 -4.64 -13.41 -13.25
C PHE A 156 -5.69 -12.48 -12.64
N GLY A 157 -6.70 -12.13 -13.43
CA GLY A 157 -7.75 -11.24 -12.96
C GLY A 157 -9.09 -11.51 -13.60
N SER A 158 -10.16 -11.33 -12.85
CA SER A 158 -11.50 -11.35 -13.40
C SER A 158 -12.37 -10.27 -12.78
N ASP A 159 -13.37 -9.86 -13.51
CA ASP A 159 -14.43 -8.96 -13.03
C ASP A 159 -15.73 -9.28 -13.76
N ILE A 160 -16.86 -9.00 -13.13
CA ILE A 160 -18.17 -9.14 -13.75
C ILE A 160 -18.45 -8.02 -14.77
N ASN A 161 -17.79 -6.87 -14.58
CA ASN A 161 -17.96 -5.68 -15.40
C ASN A 161 -16.96 -5.67 -16.56
N GLU A 162 -17.47 -5.91 -17.76
CA GLU A 162 -16.66 -5.94 -18.99
C GLU A 162 -15.95 -4.63 -19.28
N GLU A 163 -16.57 -3.48 -19.01
CA GLU A 163 -15.95 -2.18 -19.23
C GLU A 163 -14.76 -1.96 -18.28
N ALA A 164 -14.92 -2.32 -17.00
CA ALA A 164 -13.82 -2.26 -16.02
C ALA A 164 -12.66 -3.16 -16.45
N LEU A 165 -12.96 -4.37 -16.94
CA LEU A 165 -11.97 -5.31 -17.43
C LEU A 165 -11.24 -4.78 -18.68
N ASN A 166 -11.94 -4.12 -19.61
CA ASN A 166 -11.33 -3.48 -20.77
C ASN A 166 -10.42 -2.31 -20.34
N GLN A 167 -10.78 -1.58 -19.30
CA GLN A 167 -9.91 -0.57 -18.69
C GLN A 167 -8.68 -1.22 -18.03
N ALA A 168 -8.85 -2.36 -17.33
CA ALA A 168 -7.75 -3.11 -16.76
C ALA A 168 -6.74 -3.54 -17.83
N LYS A 169 -7.20 -4.08 -18.95
CA LYS A 169 -6.33 -4.46 -20.09
C LYS A 169 -5.52 -3.26 -20.60
N ARG A 170 -6.15 -2.10 -20.79
CA ARG A 170 -5.44 -0.86 -21.19
C ARG A 170 -4.40 -0.42 -20.16
N ASN A 171 -4.71 -0.52 -18.87
CA ASN A 171 -3.79 -0.18 -17.79
C ASN A 171 -2.59 -1.14 -17.75
N ILE A 172 -2.82 -2.44 -17.94
CA ILE A 172 -1.76 -3.45 -18.01
C ILE A 172 -0.87 -3.23 -19.24
N GLU A 173 -1.44 -2.98 -20.42
CA GLU A 173 -0.66 -2.63 -21.61
C GLU A 173 0.20 -1.39 -21.40
N TRP A 174 -0.37 -0.37 -20.79
CA TRP A 174 0.32 0.87 -20.50
C TRP A 174 1.49 0.66 -19.53
N VAL A 175 1.32 -0.10 -18.43
CA VAL A 175 2.41 -0.37 -17.51
C VAL A 175 3.46 -1.28 -18.13
N CYS A 176 3.07 -2.27 -18.93
CA CYS A 176 4.02 -3.14 -19.63
C CYS A 176 4.96 -2.35 -20.56
N LYS A 177 4.43 -1.38 -21.31
CA LYS A 177 5.26 -0.46 -22.12
C LYS A 177 6.24 0.33 -21.26
N TYR A 178 5.78 0.77 -20.11
CA TYR A 178 6.56 1.58 -19.18
C TYR A 178 7.72 0.81 -18.53
N ILE A 179 7.48 -0.45 -18.13
CA ILE A 179 8.52 -1.33 -17.53
C ILE A 179 9.25 -2.20 -18.58
N ASN A 180 9.04 -1.94 -19.85
CA ASN A 180 9.61 -2.69 -20.99
C ASN A 180 9.32 -4.21 -20.93
N LEU A 181 8.09 -4.56 -20.56
CA LEU A 181 7.59 -5.94 -20.49
C LEU A 181 6.63 -6.22 -21.63
N ARG A 182 6.70 -7.43 -22.22
CA ARG A 182 5.70 -7.86 -23.22
C ARG A 182 4.35 -8.10 -22.55
N PRO A 183 3.21 -7.59 -23.09
CA PRO A 183 1.89 -7.67 -22.47
C PRO A 183 1.23 -9.06 -22.67
N THR A 184 1.95 -10.13 -22.39
CA THR A 184 1.46 -11.53 -22.53
C THR A 184 0.36 -11.88 -21.53
N PHE A 185 0.18 -11.06 -20.49
CA PHE A 185 -0.77 -11.30 -19.40
C PHE A 185 -2.21 -10.88 -19.72
N LEU A 186 -2.48 -10.25 -20.86
CA LEU A 186 -3.82 -9.79 -21.23
C LEU A 186 -4.84 -10.93 -21.35
N ASN A 187 -4.39 -12.11 -21.79
CA ASN A 187 -5.24 -13.29 -21.87
C ASN A 187 -5.59 -13.89 -20.49
N ASN A 188 -4.91 -13.44 -19.44
CA ASN A 188 -5.18 -13.84 -18.07
C ASN A 188 -6.28 -12.98 -17.41
N LEU A 189 -6.85 -12.04 -18.18
CA LEU A 189 -7.93 -11.16 -17.74
C LEU A 189 -9.22 -11.56 -18.45
N PHE A 190 -10.23 -11.99 -17.70
CA PHE A 190 -11.45 -12.56 -18.25
C PHE A 190 -12.70 -12.16 -17.46
N ILE A 191 -13.85 -12.14 -18.15
CA ILE A 191 -15.13 -11.84 -17.52
C ILE A 191 -15.56 -13.04 -16.67
N GLN A 192 -15.81 -12.80 -15.40
CA GLN A 192 -16.35 -13.82 -14.49
C GLN A 192 -17.05 -13.17 -13.30
N ASP A 193 -18.22 -13.69 -12.98
CA ASP A 193 -18.90 -13.43 -11.70
C ASP A 193 -18.18 -14.25 -10.60
N ALA A 194 -17.61 -13.59 -9.62
CA ALA A 194 -16.91 -14.23 -8.50
C ALA A 194 -17.84 -15.18 -7.71
N THR A 195 -19.14 -14.88 -7.61
CA THR A 195 -20.13 -15.76 -6.96
C THR A 195 -20.34 -17.07 -7.73
N GLN A 196 -19.94 -17.11 -9.01
CA GLN A 196 -20.00 -18.29 -9.88
C GLN A 196 -18.61 -18.89 -10.11
N PHE A 197 -17.64 -18.60 -9.22
CA PHE A 197 -16.28 -19.14 -9.30
C PHE A 197 -16.30 -20.68 -9.36
N ASN A 198 -16.15 -21.21 -10.55
CA ASN A 198 -16.22 -22.64 -10.76
C ASN A 198 -14.82 -23.19 -10.89
N LYS A 199 -14.05 -23.37 -11.64
CA LYS A 199 -12.70 -23.91 -11.67
C LYS A 199 -11.77 -22.88 -12.32
N ALA A 200 -10.85 -22.34 -11.56
CA ALA A 200 -9.73 -21.67 -12.17
C ALA A 200 -8.98 -22.70 -13.02
N SER A 201 -9.00 -22.55 -14.33
CA SER A 201 -8.22 -23.37 -15.27
C SER A 201 -6.74 -22.98 -15.29
N PHE A 202 -6.32 -22.12 -14.37
CA PHE A 202 -4.97 -21.58 -14.24
C PHE A 202 -4.46 -21.73 -12.82
N PRO A 203 -3.16 -21.94 -12.63
CA PRO A 203 -2.55 -21.99 -11.31
C PRO A 203 -2.41 -20.59 -10.72
N PHE A 204 -2.68 -20.45 -9.42
CA PHE A 204 -2.35 -19.26 -8.63
C PHE A 204 -1.78 -19.69 -7.28
N ASP A 205 -0.90 -18.86 -6.72
CA ASP A 205 -0.22 -19.11 -5.44
C ASP A 205 -0.84 -18.26 -4.30
N ALA A 206 -1.57 -17.20 -4.64
CA ALA A 206 -2.36 -16.41 -3.69
C ALA A 206 -3.57 -15.77 -4.36
N ILE A 207 -4.56 -15.43 -3.53
CA ILE A 207 -5.60 -14.47 -3.87
C ILE A 207 -5.27 -13.17 -3.13
N VAL A 208 -5.25 -12.07 -3.87
CA VAL A 208 -5.13 -10.72 -3.30
C VAL A 208 -6.18 -9.86 -3.97
N THR A 209 -7.12 -9.36 -3.21
CA THR A 209 -8.28 -8.68 -3.79
C THR A 209 -8.88 -7.60 -2.91
N GLU A 210 -9.35 -6.53 -3.52
CA GLU A 210 -10.30 -5.61 -2.93
C GLU A 210 -11.70 -6.02 -3.40
N ASN A 211 -12.49 -6.59 -2.50
CA ASN A 211 -13.87 -6.94 -2.80
C ASN A 211 -14.68 -5.70 -3.18
N TYR A 212 -15.88 -5.91 -3.72
CA TYR A 212 -16.86 -4.84 -3.86
C TYR A 212 -17.18 -4.21 -2.48
N LEU A 213 -16.83 -2.94 -2.29
CA LEU A 213 -16.93 -2.24 -1.01
C LEU A 213 -18.35 -1.69 -0.69
N GLY A 214 -19.31 -2.01 -1.52
CA GLY A 214 -20.67 -1.50 -1.41
C GLY A 214 -20.96 -0.36 -2.39
N PRO A 215 -22.16 0.23 -2.32
CA PRO A 215 -22.54 1.33 -3.18
C PRO A 215 -21.68 2.57 -2.92
N VAL A 216 -21.51 3.40 -3.95
CA VAL A 216 -20.86 4.72 -3.78
C VAL A 216 -21.76 5.58 -2.89
N LEU A 217 -21.23 5.97 -1.74
CA LEU A 217 -21.94 6.82 -0.79
C LEU A 217 -21.69 8.28 -1.13
N SER A 218 -22.75 9.03 -1.39
CA SER A 218 -22.68 10.49 -1.58
C SER A 218 -22.81 11.28 -0.29
N ASP A 219 -23.50 10.67 0.70
CA ASP A 219 -23.78 11.25 2.01
C ASP A 219 -23.48 10.24 3.12
N ALA A 220 -23.37 10.73 4.35
CA ALA A 220 -23.23 9.85 5.51
C ALA A 220 -24.47 8.94 5.63
N ILE A 221 -24.21 7.63 5.63
CA ILE A 221 -25.24 6.61 5.86
C ILE A 221 -25.68 6.62 7.32
N ARG A 222 -26.90 6.15 7.57
CA ARG A 222 -27.41 5.95 8.93
C ARG A 222 -27.10 4.54 9.42
N GLU A 223 -26.97 4.36 10.72
CA GLU A 223 -26.69 3.05 11.31
C GLU A 223 -27.72 1.98 10.89
N GLU A 224 -28.97 2.36 10.73
CA GLU A 224 -30.06 1.48 10.28
C GLU A 224 -29.87 0.92 8.87
N GLU A 225 -29.13 1.63 8.01
CA GLU A 225 -28.86 1.23 6.63
C GLU A 225 -27.70 0.23 6.54
N LEU A 226 -26.84 0.19 7.57
CA LEU A 226 -25.65 -0.68 7.59
C LEU A 226 -26.02 -2.16 7.52
N GLU A 227 -27.07 -2.59 8.21
CA GLU A 227 -27.50 -4.00 8.21
C GLU A 227 -27.98 -4.45 6.82
N ASN A 228 -28.67 -3.59 6.10
CA ASN A 228 -29.10 -3.86 4.74
C ASN A 228 -27.90 -3.93 3.79
N ILE A 229 -26.92 -3.03 3.96
CA ILE A 229 -25.67 -3.04 3.17
C ILE A 229 -24.89 -4.32 3.46
N GLU A 230 -24.69 -4.69 4.73
CA GLU A 230 -23.98 -5.92 5.11
C GLU A 230 -24.68 -7.16 4.53
N THR A 231 -26.01 -7.20 4.59
CA THR A 231 -26.79 -8.28 4.00
C THR A 231 -26.57 -8.38 2.49
N HIS A 232 -26.61 -7.25 1.78
CA HIS A 232 -26.34 -7.22 0.35
C HIS A 232 -24.92 -7.70 0.02
N LEU A 233 -23.91 -7.24 0.75
CA LEU A 233 -22.52 -7.65 0.57
C LEU A 233 -22.33 -9.15 0.85
N ASN A 234 -23.02 -9.71 1.81
CA ASN A 234 -23.00 -11.14 2.11
C ASN A 234 -23.49 -12.00 0.95
N HIS A 235 -24.42 -11.52 0.11
CA HIS A 235 -24.85 -12.23 -1.11
C HIS A 235 -23.72 -12.34 -2.17
N ILE A 236 -22.68 -11.52 -2.07
CA ILE A 236 -21.51 -11.56 -2.94
C ILE A 236 -20.38 -12.33 -2.27
N TYR A 237 -20.02 -11.98 -1.04
CA TYR A 237 -18.84 -12.49 -0.37
C TYR A 237 -18.95 -13.96 0.02
N LEU A 238 -20.06 -14.36 0.60
CA LEU A 238 -20.20 -15.73 1.11
C LEU A 238 -20.22 -16.78 0.01
N PRO A 239 -21.00 -16.64 -1.10
CA PRO A 239 -20.94 -17.58 -2.22
C PRO A 239 -19.56 -17.65 -2.88
N PHE A 240 -18.87 -16.50 -3.02
CA PHE A 240 -17.50 -16.47 -3.53
C PHE A 240 -16.55 -17.27 -2.62
N LEU A 241 -16.52 -16.94 -1.32
CA LEU A 241 -15.61 -17.58 -0.37
C LEU A 241 -15.92 -19.06 -0.16
N GLU A 242 -17.21 -19.47 -0.18
CA GLU A 242 -17.60 -20.87 -0.13
C GLU A 242 -17.05 -21.67 -1.33
N LYS A 243 -17.20 -21.13 -2.55
CA LYS A 243 -16.67 -21.78 -3.75
C LYS A 243 -15.15 -21.78 -3.78
N LEU A 244 -14.53 -20.69 -3.36
CA LEU A 244 -13.09 -20.60 -3.24
C LEU A 244 -12.54 -21.62 -2.25
N HIS A 245 -13.16 -21.77 -1.07
CA HIS A 245 -12.77 -22.74 -0.05
C HIS A 245 -12.69 -24.18 -0.59
N LYS A 246 -13.61 -24.55 -1.50
CA LYS A 246 -13.61 -25.88 -2.16
C LYS A 246 -12.45 -26.07 -3.14
N ARG A 247 -11.74 -25.00 -3.53
CA ARG A 247 -10.73 -24.99 -4.60
C ARG A 247 -9.30 -24.76 -4.13
N ILE A 248 -9.12 -24.08 -3.01
CA ILE A 248 -7.79 -23.77 -2.49
C ILE A 248 -7.33 -24.85 -1.49
N THR A 249 -6.00 -24.99 -1.39
CA THR A 249 -5.35 -25.74 -0.31
C THR A 249 -5.18 -24.86 0.92
N GLN A 250 -4.75 -25.45 2.04
CA GLN A 250 -4.48 -24.71 3.28
C GLN A 250 -3.31 -23.73 3.16
N GLU A 251 -2.44 -23.92 2.20
CA GLU A 251 -1.22 -23.12 1.99
C GLU A 251 -1.45 -21.83 1.20
N ILE A 252 -2.59 -21.73 0.49
CA ILE A 252 -2.89 -20.58 -0.36
C ILE A 252 -3.43 -19.43 0.49
N PRO A 253 -2.69 -18.32 0.65
CA PRO A 253 -3.18 -17.15 1.36
C PRO A 253 -4.25 -16.41 0.54
N VAL A 254 -5.27 -15.92 1.24
CA VAL A 254 -6.31 -15.05 0.69
C VAL A 254 -6.23 -13.70 1.42
N VAL A 255 -5.62 -12.72 0.78
CA VAL A 255 -5.57 -11.33 1.28
C VAL A 255 -6.76 -10.57 0.70
N ILE A 256 -7.65 -10.15 1.58
CA ILE A 256 -8.97 -9.64 1.21
C ILE A 256 -9.34 -8.41 2.02
N CYS A 257 -10.02 -7.44 1.41
CA CYS A 257 -10.58 -6.28 2.10
C CYS A 257 -12.07 -6.43 2.31
N PHE A 258 -12.54 -6.10 3.52
CA PHE A 258 -13.94 -5.78 3.77
C PHE A 258 -14.11 -4.29 4.03
N PRO A 259 -15.26 -3.67 3.68
CA PRO A 259 -15.50 -2.26 3.98
C PRO A 259 -15.64 -2.03 5.48
N VAL A 260 -15.17 -0.86 5.90
CA VAL A 260 -15.47 -0.29 7.23
C VAL A 260 -16.21 1.02 6.98
N PHE A 261 -17.42 1.11 7.46
CA PHE A 261 -18.24 2.30 7.29
C PHE A 261 -18.02 3.27 8.44
N TYR A 262 -17.90 4.55 8.14
CA TYR A 262 -17.74 5.60 9.13
C TYR A 262 -19.02 6.42 9.23
N VAL A 263 -19.73 6.28 10.35
CA VAL A 263 -21.00 6.96 10.63
C VAL A 263 -20.82 7.81 11.89
N GLN A 264 -20.99 9.12 11.78
CA GLN A 264 -20.83 10.06 12.89
C GLN A 264 -19.50 9.89 13.66
N GLY A 265 -18.43 9.62 12.93
CA GLY A 265 -17.08 9.40 13.49
C GLY A 265 -16.84 8.04 14.13
N LYS A 266 -17.82 7.13 14.12
CA LYS A 266 -17.69 5.75 14.59
C LYS A 266 -17.41 4.81 13.42
N ALA A 267 -16.51 3.84 13.62
CA ALA A 267 -16.17 2.81 12.65
C ALA A 267 -17.06 1.55 12.84
N PHE A 268 -17.68 1.10 11.77
CA PHE A 268 -18.51 -0.09 11.72
C PHE A 268 -17.91 -1.12 10.75
N SER A 269 -17.27 -2.14 11.31
CA SER A 269 -16.74 -3.28 10.58
C SER A 269 -17.80 -4.36 10.37
N LEU A 270 -17.65 -5.19 9.33
CA LEU A 270 -18.57 -6.29 9.02
C LEU A 270 -18.32 -7.52 9.93
N VAL A 271 -18.59 -7.38 11.21
CA VAL A 271 -18.29 -8.41 12.21
C VAL A 271 -19.12 -9.68 11.98
N LYS A 272 -20.40 -9.55 11.65
CA LYS A 272 -21.29 -10.69 11.34
C LYS A 272 -20.83 -11.43 10.08
N THR A 273 -20.36 -10.70 9.06
CA THR A 273 -19.79 -11.29 7.84
C THR A 273 -18.54 -12.08 8.15
N LEU A 274 -17.62 -11.53 8.95
CA LEU A 274 -16.41 -12.24 9.35
C LEU A 274 -16.73 -13.53 10.09
N ALA A 275 -17.68 -13.51 11.04
CA ALA A 275 -18.11 -14.71 11.76
C ALA A 275 -18.54 -15.80 10.78
N LYS A 276 -19.39 -15.49 9.80
CA LYS A 276 -19.84 -16.44 8.76
C LYS A 276 -18.67 -16.95 7.90
N VAL A 277 -17.69 -16.10 7.58
CA VAL A 277 -16.47 -16.51 6.84
C VAL A 277 -15.66 -17.54 7.64
N LEU A 278 -15.54 -17.34 8.96
CA LEU A 278 -14.88 -18.31 9.83
C LEU A 278 -15.66 -19.63 9.92
N GLU A 279 -17.00 -19.58 9.96
CA GLU A 279 -17.87 -20.76 9.90
C GLU A 279 -17.74 -21.54 8.58
N LEU A 280 -17.42 -20.88 7.46
CA LEU A 280 -17.10 -21.54 6.20
C LEU A 280 -15.77 -22.34 6.24
N GLY A 281 -15.02 -22.26 7.32
CA GLY A 281 -13.75 -22.97 7.49
C GLY A 281 -12.51 -22.15 7.10
N TYR A 282 -12.58 -20.83 7.21
CA TYR A 282 -11.40 -19.98 7.14
C TYR A 282 -10.86 -19.64 8.52
N THR A 283 -9.58 -19.33 8.60
CA THR A 283 -8.92 -18.74 9.77
C THR A 283 -8.25 -17.42 9.40
N ALA A 284 -8.44 -16.39 10.22
CA ALA A 284 -7.75 -15.12 10.10
C ALA A 284 -6.36 -15.22 10.75
N SER A 285 -5.32 -15.16 9.93
CA SER A 285 -3.93 -15.19 10.38
C SER A 285 -3.47 -13.80 10.78
N ALA A 286 -2.56 -13.71 11.76
CA ALA A 286 -1.90 -12.45 12.08
C ALA A 286 -1.18 -11.91 10.83
N LEU A 287 -1.41 -10.64 10.51
CA LEU A 287 -0.85 -9.99 9.33
C LEU A 287 0.65 -9.76 9.46
N LEU A 288 1.13 -9.46 10.66
CA LEU A 288 2.51 -9.18 10.98
C LEU A 288 2.94 -9.99 12.20
N PRO A 289 4.21 -10.40 12.30
CA PRO A 289 4.76 -10.97 13.52
C PRO A 289 4.59 -10.01 14.71
N LYS A 290 4.26 -10.54 15.88
CA LYS A 290 4.02 -9.75 17.10
C LYS A 290 5.17 -8.78 17.41
N ARG A 291 6.42 -9.26 17.28
CA ARG A 291 7.61 -8.43 17.43
C ARG A 291 7.61 -7.20 16.52
N VAL A 292 7.22 -7.36 15.25
CA VAL A 292 7.16 -6.24 14.29
C VAL A 292 6.06 -5.26 14.66
N GLN A 293 4.92 -5.73 15.15
CA GLN A 293 3.83 -4.86 15.62
C GLN A 293 4.30 -3.99 16.79
N GLU A 294 4.99 -4.59 17.77
CA GLU A 294 5.50 -3.90 18.94
C GLU A 294 6.62 -2.90 18.59
N GLU A 295 7.63 -3.32 17.81
CA GLU A 295 8.77 -2.47 17.43
C GLU A 295 8.36 -1.29 16.52
N ALA A 296 7.45 -1.52 15.58
CA ALA A 296 7.00 -0.50 14.64
C ALA A 296 5.76 0.28 15.10
N ASN A 297 5.25 -0.02 16.30
CA ASN A 297 4.03 0.57 16.84
C ASN A 297 2.83 0.49 15.86
N ILE A 298 2.66 -0.67 15.22
CA ILE A 298 1.58 -0.94 14.27
C ILE A 298 0.43 -1.58 15.02
N PHE A 299 -0.73 -0.93 14.95
CA PHE A 299 -1.95 -1.45 15.58
C PHE A 299 -2.70 -2.37 14.62
N THR A 300 -2.93 -3.59 15.06
CA THR A 300 -3.87 -4.52 14.46
C THR A 300 -5.14 -4.57 15.31
N THR A 301 -6.26 -4.94 14.69
CA THR A 301 -7.48 -5.19 15.46
C THR A 301 -7.37 -6.52 16.22
N ASP A 302 -8.24 -6.74 17.19
CA ASP A 302 -8.43 -8.02 17.89
C ASP A 302 -8.86 -9.18 16.97
N ARG A 303 -9.27 -8.85 15.73
CA ARG A 303 -9.63 -9.79 14.66
C ARG A 303 -8.45 -10.17 13.74
N ASN A 304 -7.22 -9.82 14.09
CA ASN A 304 -6.03 -10.00 13.25
C ASN A 304 -6.09 -9.25 11.91
N SER A 305 -6.68 -8.05 11.88
CA SER A 305 -6.80 -7.23 10.69
C SER A 305 -6.09 -5.88 10.85
N ILE A 306 -5.91 -5.17 9.73
CA ILE A 306 -5.49 -3.76 9.70
C ILE A 306 -6.57 -2.96 9.01
N ILE A 307 -6.94 -1.81 9.58
CA ILE A 307 -7.88 -0.88 8.97
C ILE A 307 -7.09 0.23 8.26
N TYR A 308 -7.32 0.37 6.97
CA TYR A 308 -6.87 1.50 6.17
C TYR A 308 -8.04 2.45 5.93
N HIS A 309 -7.89 3.69 6.38
CA HIS A 309 -8.91 4.73 6.22
C HIS A 309 -8.25 6.07 5.90
N ARG A 310 -8.91 6.87 5.09
CA ARG A 310 -8.59 8.30 4.87
C ARG A 310 -9.70 9.14 5.47
N GLU A 311 -9.34 10.18 6.17
CA GLU A 311 -10.31 11.04 6.89
C GLU A 311 -11.40 11.66 6.01
N ASP A 312 -11.11 11.82 4.71
CA ASP A 312 -12.03 12.35 3.70
C ASP A 312 -12.96 11.28 3.08
N GLN A 313 -12.87 10.02 3.50
CA GLN A 313 -13.66 8.91 2.94
C GLN A 313 -14.65 8.36 3.96
N LEU A 314 -15.87 8.06 3.48
CA LEU A 314 -16.91 7.42 4.30
C LEU A 314 -16.70 5.91 4.47
N VAL A 315 -15.88 5.31 3.61
CA VAL A 315 -15.61 3.88 3.60
C VAL A 315 -14.11 3.62 3.69
N GLY A 316 -13.71 2.96 4.76
CA GLY A 316 -12.37 2.39 4.94
C GLY A 316 -12.30 0.94 4.47
N ARG A 317 -11.14 0.32 4.65
CA ARG A 317 -10.83 -1.05 4.25
C ARG A 317 -10.26 -1.81 5.42
N GLU A 318 -10.93 -2.84 5.87
CA GLU A 318 -10.40 -3.80 6.84
C GLU A 318 -9.77 -4.97 6.09
N ILE A 319 -8.47 -5.12 6.22
CA ILE A 319 -7.66 -6.08 5.47
C ILE A 319 -7.40 -7.30 6.33
N PHE A 320 -7.72 -8.47 5.79
CA PHE A 320 -7.47 -9.77 6.40
C PHE A 320 -6.54 -10.60 5.54
N LYS A 321 -5.79 -11.48 6.20
CA LYS A 321 -5.10 -12.61 5.58
C LYS A 321 -5.77 -13.88 6.08
N LEU A 322 -6.49 -14.54 5.21
CA LEU A 322 -7.24 -15.74 5.51
C LEU A 322 -6.53 -16.97 4.93
N TYR A 323 -6.65 -18.09 5.63
CA TYR A 323 -6.27 -19.41 5.16
C TYR A 323 -7.43 -20.37 5.34
N LYS A 324 -7.49 -21.39 4.48
CA LYS A 324 -8.39 -22.51 4.68
C LYS A 324 -7.96 -23.28 5.95
N SER A 325 -8.91 -23.47 6.87
CA SER A 325 -8.64 -24.24 8.10
C SER A 325 -8.30 -25.69 7.78
N GLY A 326 -7.33 -26.25 8.50
CA GLY A 326 -7.14 -27.68 8.56
C GLY A 326 -8.29 -28.33 9.35
N LYS A 327 -9.03 -29.23 8.75
CA LYS A 327 -9.88 -30.17 9.49
C LYS A 327 -9.08 -31.40 9.85
#